data_55658ff679203f6dd4ba5114c2ac48d9
#
_entry.id   55658ff679203f6dd4ba5114c2ac48d9
#
_cell.length_a   1.000
_cell.length_b   1.000
_cell.length_c   1.000
_cell.angle_alpha   90.00
_cell.angle_beta   90.00
_cell.angle_gamma   90.00
#
_symmetry.space_group_name_H-M   'P 1'
#
loop_
_entity.id
_entity.type
_entity.pdbx_description
1 polymer ?
#
loop_
_entity_poly.entity_id
_entity_poly.type
_entity_poly.pdbx_seq_one_letter_code
_entity_poly.pdbx_strand_id
1 'polypeptide(L)'
;MNKTDLLATMRHRMTVAIGAYSESREAELDDLKFMAGSPDNQWQWPQDVLSTRGSVQGQTVNARPCLTINKLPQHVKQVTNDQRQNRPSGKVIPANDVADTEVAEIFDGIVRHIEYMSDADVAYDTACENQVTYGEGYIRILTEYCDEDSFDQDLKIGRIRNSFSVYMDPMIQDPCGSDAQWCFVTEDITKDEYERLYPKSMPISSIQQQGVGDQDISHWLGEDTVRIAEYFYCEYEKTELLLFPGEVSAFKDSMEAKQMQAMGFEPTRRRKVDRKKVMWVKTNGYEVLEENEWAGRWIPIVRVIGNEFEVDGQIYISGIVRNAKDAQRMYNYWVSQEAEMLALA
;
A
#
# COMPACT_ATOMS: atom_id res chain seq x y z
N MET A 1 -23.18 1.38 10.58
CA MET A 1 -23.03 -0.07 10.88
C MET A 1 -22.85 -0.27 12.38
N ASN A 2 -23.30 -1.41 13.00
CA ASN A 2 -23.04 -1.64 14.45
C ASN A 2 -21.53 -1.97 14.62
N LYS A 3 -20.89 -1.51 15.73
CA LYS A 3 -19.43 -1.74 15.93
C LYS A 3 -19.03 -3.22 15.92
N THR A 4 -19.91 -4.08 16.43
CA THR A 4 -19.67 -5.54 16.44
C THR A 4 -19.69 -6.13 15.02
N ASP A 5 -20.63 -5.70 14.18
CA ASP A 5 -20.76 -6.15 12.80
C ASP A 5 -19.61 -5.61 11.94
N LEU A 6 -19.15 -4.39 12.24
CA LEU A 6 -17.99 -3.77 11.60
C LEU A 6 -16.73 -4.58 11.86
N LEU A 7 -16.46 -4.95 13.12
CA LEU A 7 -15.31 -5.77 13.51
C LEU A 7 -15.34 -7.15 12.85
N ALA A 8 -16.50 -7.80 12.82
CA ALA A 8 -16.65 -9.09 12.14
C ALA A 8 -16.37 -8.97 10.63
N THR A 9 -16.88 -7.92 9.99
CA THR A 9 -16.62 -7.65 8.56
C THR A 9 -15.14 -7.37 8.29
N MET A 10 -14.48 -6.58 9.13
CA MET A 10 -13.05 -6.29 9.02
C MET A 10 -12.20 -7.55 9.11
N ARG A 11 -12.43 -8.40 10.12
CA ARG A 11 -11.71 -9.67 10.28
C ARG A 11 -11.89 -10.57 9.07
N HIS A 12 -13.14 -10.74 8.62
CA HIS A 12 -13.43 -11.52 7.42
C HIS A 12 -12.71 -10.98 6.18
N ARG A 13 -12.76 -9.66 5.92
CA ARG A 13 -12.05 -9.04 4.79
C ARG A 13 -10.55 -9.20 4.89
N MET A 14 -9.98 -9.07 6.09
CA MET A 14 -8.55 -9.29 6.31
C MET A 14 -8.14 -10.73 5.99
N THR A 15 -8.91 -11.71 6.46
CA THR A 15 -8.67 -13.14 6.15
C THR A 15 -8.77 -13.41 4.64
N VAL A 16 -9.78 -12.85 3.97
CA VAL A 16 -9.93 -12.97 2.51
C VAL A 16 -8.73 -12.36 1.80
N ALA A 17 -8.29 -11.16 2.20
CA ALA A 17 -7.13 -10.51 1.58
C ALA A 17 -5.84 -11.32 1.78
N ILE A 18 -5.57 -11.79 3.00
CA ILE A 18 -4.39 -12.62 3.28
C ILE A 18 -4.40 -13.88 2.41
N GLY A 19 -5.56 -14.54 2.27
CA GLY A 19 -5.70 -15.71 1.41
C GLY A 19 -5.47 -15.41 -0.07
N ALA A 20 -6.06 -14.33 -0.56
CA ALA A 20 -5.94 -13.93 -1.97
C ALA A 20 -4.51 -13.50 -2.36
N TYR A 21 -3.82 -12.81 -1.45
CA TYR A 21 -2.46 -12.32 -1.72
C TYR A 21 -1.35 -13.29 -1.31
N SER A 22 -1.63 -14.42 -0.67
CA SER A 22 -0.60 -15.30 -0.09
C SER A 22 0.43 -15.77 -1.12
N GLU A 23 -0.02 -16.27 -2.26
CA GLU A 23 0.85 -16.80 -3.33
C GLU A 23 1.65 -15.68 -4.02
N SER A 24 1.00 -14.56 -4.34
CA SER A 24 1.65 -13.39 -4.94
C SER A 24 2.73 -12.83 -4.03
N ARG A 25 2.44 -12.67 -2.74
CA ARG A 25 3.37 -12.15 -1.74
C ARG A 25 4.56 -13.04 -1.46
N GLU A 26 4.35 -14.36 -1.48
CA GLU A 26 5.46 -15.30 -1.37
C GLU A 26 6.42 -15.14 -2.55
N ALA A 27 5.89 -15.03 -3.77
CA ALA A 27 6.68 -14.79 -4.98
C ALA A 27 7.40 -13.43 -4.97
N GLU A 28 6.73 -12.38 -4.50
CA GLU A 28 7.31 -11.02 -4.35
C GLU A 28 8.42 -10.98 -3.30
N LEU A 29 8.22 -11.66 -2.17
CA LEU A 29 9.23 -11.78 -1.13
C LEU A 29 10.46 -12.55 -1.62
N ASP A 30 10.27 -13.60 -2.44
CA ASP A 30 11.35 -14.32 -3.10
C ASP A 30 12.10 -13.42 -4.11
N ASP A 31 11.38 -12.58 -4.88
CA ASP A 31 11.98 -11.58 -5.76
C ASP A 31 12.84 -10.58 -4.97
N LEU A 32 12.33 -10.09 -3.86
CA LEU A 32 13.04 -9.15 -3.00
C LEU A 32 14.29 -9.76 -2.36
N LYS A 33 14.19 -10.99 -1.83
CA LYS A 33 15.34 -11.75 -1.30
C LYS A 33 16.39 -11.99 -2.37
N PHE A 34 15.95 -12.36 -3.56
CA PHE A 34 16.82 -12.61 -4.70
C PHE A 34 17.53 -11.33 -5.17
N MET A 35 16.81 -10.20 -5.22
CA MET A 35 17.39 -8.88 -5.52
C MET A 35 18.41 -8.46 -4.45
N ALA A 36 18.09 -8.64 -3.17
CA ALA A 36 18.97 -8.30 -2.07
C ALA A 36 20.24 -9.17 -2.00
N GLY A 37 20.20 -10.35 -2.62
CA GLY A 37 21.19 -11.43 -2.56
C GLY A 37 22.59 -11.01 -2.17
N SER A 38 22.99 -11.39 -0.97
CA SER A 38 24.33 -11.15 -0.45
C SER A 38 25.10 -12.46 -0.40
N PRO A 39 26.44 -12.41 -0.40
CA PRO A 39 27.28 -13.60 -0.17
C PRO A 39 26.94 -14.32 1.15
N ASP A 40 26.55 -13.59 2.17
CA ASP A 40 26.24 -14.14 3.49
C ASP A 40 24.89 -14.88 3.51
N ASN A 41 23.89 -14.36 2.80
CA ASN A 41 22.53 -14.91 2.81
C ASN A 41 22.32 -16.03 1.79
N GLN A 42 23.14 -16.08 0.72
CA GLN A 42 23.08 -17.12 -0.33
C GLN A 42 21.68 -17.27 -1.00
N TRP A 43 20.83 -16.25 -0.95
CA TRP A 43 19.43 -16.32 -1.45
C TRP A 43 19.31 -16.57 -2.95
N GLN A 44 20.38 -16.29 -3.72
CA GLN A 44 20.40 -16.57 -5.16
C GLN A 44 20.74 -18.03 -5.50
N TRP A 45 21.11 -18.83 -4.50
CA TRP A 45 21.46 -20.22 -4.67
C TRP A 45 20.35 -21.16 -4.17
N PRO A 46 19.97 -22.20 -4.93
CA PRO A 46 19.09 -23.25 -4.42
C PRO A 46 19.68 -23.96 -3.22
N GLN A 47 18.85 -24.29 -2.24
CA GLN A 47 19.29 -24.91 -0.98
C GLN A 47 19.91 -26.28 -1.16
N ASP A 48 19.42 -27.07 -2.13
CA ASP A 48 19.96 -28.37 -2.52
C ASP A 48 21.40 -28.23 -3.07
N VAL A 49 21.66 -27.18 -3.84
CA VAL A 49 23.01 -26.89 -4.36
C VAL A 49 23.94 -26.43 -3.25
N LEU A 50 23.48 -25.57 -2.35
CA LEU A 50 24.26 -25.15 -1.20
C LEU A 50 24.62 -26.31 -0.27
N SER A 51 23.68 -27.23 -0.03
CA SER A 51 23.94 -28.43 0.79
C SER A 51 24.92 -29.38 0.13
N THR A 52 24.96 -29.45 -1.18
CA THR A 52 25.85 -30.33 -1.95
C THR A 52 27.25 -29.73 -2.12
N ARG A 53 27.34 -28.42 -2.34
CA ARG A 53 28.62 -27.70 -2.62
C ARG A 53 29.23 -27.09 -1.37
N GLY A 54 28.38 -26.70 -0.39
CA GLY A 54 28.79 -26.01 0.81
C GLY A 54 29.25 -26.95 1.93
N SER A 55 29.65 -26.35 3.02
CA SER A 55 30.03 -27.05 4.26
C SER A 55 28.80 -27.71 4.88
N VAL A 56 28.73 -29.02 4.88
CA VAL A 56 27.76 -29.78 5.69
C VAL A 56 28.33 -29.90 7.09
N GLN A 57 27.66 -29.35 8.10
CA GLN A 57 27.97 -29.49 9.53
C GLN A 57 29.39 -29.05 9.96
N GLY A 58 29.89 -27.95 9.42
CA GLY A 58 31.18 -27.38 9.87
C GLY A 58 32.42 -28.14 9.40
N GLN A 59 32.30 -29.17 8.57
CA GLN A 59 33.43 -29.83 7.94
C GLN A 59 33.62 -29.28 6.52
N THR A 60 34.72 -28.57 6.29
CA THR A 60 35.12 -27.96 5.01
C THR A 60 35.80 -28.94 4.06
N VAL A 61 35.39 -30.17 4.01
CA VAL A 61 36.00 -31.16 3.12
C VAL A 61 35.30 -31.07 1.76
N ASN A 62 36.00 -30.51 0.77
CA ASN A 62 35.56 -30.34 -0.63
C ASN A 62 34.44 -29.32 -0.87
N ALA A 63 34.37 -28.25 -0.10
CA ALA A 63 33.46 -27.14 -0.40
C ALA A 63 33.80 -26.52 -1.76
N ARG A 64 32.88 -26.60 -2.71
CA ARG A 64 32.99 -25.92 -3.99
C ARG A 64 32.52 -24.47 -3.84
N PRO A 65 33.16 -23.49 -4.53
CA PRO A 65 32.76 -22.11 -4.39
C PRO A 65 31.31 -21.90 -4.89
N CYS A 66 30.53 -21.16 -4.09
CA CYS A 66 29.21 -20.64 -4.46
C CYS A 66 29.27 -19.11 -4.42
N LEU A 67 29.79 -18.50 -5.49
CA LEU A 67 29.98 -17.07 -5.57
C LEU A 67 28.68 -16.41 -6.02
N THR A 68 28.26 -15.36 -5.32
CA THR A 68 27.12 -14.52 -5.67
C THR A 68 27.62 -13.19 -6.22
N ILE A 69 27.50 -13.01 -7.54
CA ILE A 69 27.84 -11.75 -8.21
C ILE A 69 26.55 -11.12 -8.69
N ASN A 70 25.94 -10.36 -7.79
CA ASN A 70 24.62 -9.80 -8.00
C ASN A 70 24.64 -8.62 -8.99
N LYS A 71 24.09 -8.81 -10.20
CA LYS A 71 23.95 -7.78 -11.23
C LYS A 71 22.57 -7.10 -11.21
N LEU A 72 21.59 -7.67 -10.54
CA LEU A 72 20.21 -7.17 -10.53
C LEU A 72 20.06 -5.74 -10.00
N PRO A 73 20.75 -5.34 -8.89
CA PRO A 73 20.65 -3.98 -8.40
C PRO A 73 21.03 -2.92 -9.42
N GLN A 74 21.98 -3.25 -10.32
CA GLN A 74 22.38 -2.35 -11.39
C GLN A 74 21.25 -2.12 -12.39
N HIS A 75 20.52 -3.18 -12.78
CA HIS A 75 19.39 -3.08 -13.71
C HIS A 75 18.20 -2.37 -13.08
N VAL A 76 17.85 -2.68 -11.83
CA VAL A 76 16.80 -1.98 -11.09
C VAL A 76 17.13 -0.49 -10.99
N LYS A 77 18.36 -0.14 -10.58
CA LYS A 77 18.79 1.25 -10.47
C LYS A 77 18.82 1.99 -11.81
N GLN A 78 19.09 1.30 -12.90
CA GLN A 78 19.04 1.92 -14.23
C GLN A 78 17.63 2.43 -14.54
N VAL A 79 16.60 1.62 -14.30
CA VAL A 79 15.21 2.00 -14.55
C VAL A 79 14.75 3.09 -13.56
N THR A 80 15.03 2.91 -12.26
CA THR A 80 14.61 3.86 -11.23
C THR A 80 15.33 5.22 -11.34
N ASN A 81 16.60 5.23 -11.77
CA ASN A 81 17.32 6.48 -12.01
C ASN A 81 16.80 7.21 -13.26
N ASP A 82 16.38 6.48 -14.29
CA ASP A 82 15.75 7.10 -15.46
C ASP A 82 14.42 7.76 -15.09
N GLN A 83 13.61 7.10 -14.27
CA GLN A 83 12.39 7.68 -13.70
C GLN A 83 12.69 8.92 -12.84
N ARG A 84 13.75 8.89 -12.00
CA ARG A 84 14.17 10.05 -11.18
C ARG A 84 14.62 11.24 -12.02
N GLN A 85 15.23 11.02 -13.16
CA GLN A 85 15.64 12.08 -14.09
C GLN A 85 14.46 12.66 -14.87
N ASN A 86 13.51 11.80 -15.25
CA ASN A 86 12.37 12.14 -16.09
C ASN A 86 11.05 11.99 -15.30
N ARG A 87 10.96 12.65 -14.14
CA ARG A 87 9.76 12.56 -13.30
C ARG A 87 8.53 13.07 -14.04
N PRO A 88 7.48 12.25 -14.18
CA PRO A 88 6.21 12.74 -14.68
C PRO A 88 5.61 13.73 -13.67
N SER A 89 5.24 14.90 -14.12
CA SER A 89 4.50 15.87 -13.31
C SER A 89 3.08 16.01 -13.84
N GLY A 90 2.10 16.01 -12.93
CA GLY A 90 0.73 16.39 -13.26
C GLY A 90 0.62 17.89 -13.53
N LYS A 91 -0.26 18.28 -14.44
CA LYS A 91 -0.65 19.67 -14.65
C LYS A 91 -2.15 19.79 -14.54
N VAL A 92 -2.61 20.74 -13.74
CA VAL A 92 -4.05 21.04 -13.65
C VAL A 92 -4.44 21.90 -14.83
N ILE A 93 -5.46 21.47 -15.57
CA ILE A 93 -6.01 22.18 -16.71
C ILE A 93 -7.52 22.38 -16.50
N PRO A 94 -8.10 23.48 -17.03
CA PRO A 94 -9.54 23.71 -16.96
C PRO A 94 -10.28 22.61 -17.73
N ALA A 95 -11.38 22.11 -17.16
CA ALA A 95 -12.15 20.99 -17.72
C ALA A 95 -12.98 21.34 -18.94
N ASN A 96 -13.35 22.60 -19.11
CA ASN A 96 -14.16 23.12 -20.22
C ASN A 96 -13.88 24.60 -20.45
N ASP A 97 -14.45 25.17 -21.54
CA ASP A 97 -14.27 26.57 -21.92
C ASP A 97 -14.85 27.59 -20.91
N VAL A 98 -15.69 27.13 -19.98
CA VAL A 98 -16.29 27.97 -18.92
C VAL A 98 -15.45 27.98 -17.64
N ALA A 99 -14.56 27.00 -17.49
CA ALA A 99 -13.68 26.90 -16.32
C ALA A 99 -12.58 27.97 -16.39
N ASP A 100 -12.38 28.64 -15.26
CA ASP A 100 -11.39 29.70 -15.13
C ASP A 100 -9.96 29.14 -15.14
N THR A 101 -9.14 29.67 -16.04
CA THR A 101 -7.72 29.31 -16.18
C THR A 101 -6.93 29.73 -14.94
N GLU A 102 -7.26 30.86 -14.32
CA GLU A 102 -6.57 31.38 -13.11
C GLU A 102 -6.81 30.38 -11.93
N VAL A 103 -8.03 29.87 -11.80
CA VAL A 103 -8.36 28.87 -10.79
C VAL A 103 -7.57 27.56 -11.01
N ALA A 104 -7.42 27.13 -12.26
CA ALA A 104 -6.61 25.95 -12.58
C ALA A 104 -5.11 26.15 -12.22
N GLU A 105 -4.56 27.35 -12.46
CA GLU A 105 -3.18 27.69 -12.07
C GLU A 105 -3.00 27.72 -10.54
N ILE A 106 -4.00 28.21 -9.78
CA ILE A 106 -3.98 28.19 -8.31
C ILE A 106 -3.95 26.73 -7.82
N PHE A 107 -4.80 25.84 -8.35
CA PHE A 107 -4.79 24.44 -7.98
C PHE A 107 -3.48 23.73 -8.35
N ASP A 108 -2.90 24.05 -9.50
CA ASP A 108 -1.58 23.52 -9.89
C ASP A 108 -0.50 23.94 -8.89
N GLY A 109 -0.55 25.22 -8.44
CA GLY A 109 0.32 25.74 -7.39
C GLY A 109 0.14 25.03 -6.05
N ILE A 110 -1.11 24.73 -5.64
CA ILE A 110 -1.41 23.99 -4.41
C ILE A 110 -0.86 22.56 -4.48
N VAL A 111 -1.06 21.86 -5.59
CA VAL A 111 -0.54 20.48 -5.77
C VAL A 111 0.98 20.48 -5.63
N ARG A 112 1.67 21.39 -6.31
CA ARG A 112 3.14 21.50 -6.20
C ARG A 112 3.61 21.86 -4.80
N HIS A 113 2.86 22.70 -4.09
CA HIS A 113 3.17 23.02 -2.71
C HIS A 113 3.05 21.79 -1.80
N ILE A 114 1.98 21.00 -1.95
CA ILE A 114 1.79 19.74 -1.22
C ILE A 114 2.93 18.75 -1.50
N GLU A 115 3.31 18.57 -2.77
CA GLU A 115 4.43 17.72 -3.17
C GLU A 115 5.74 18.16 -2.52
N TYR A 116 6.03 19.46 -2.55
CA TYR A 116 7.24 20.02 -1.97
C TYR A 116 7.28 19.88 -0.44
N MET A 117 6.21 20.25 0.25
CA MET A 117 6.14 20.19 1.73
C MET A 117 6.14 18.75 2.24
N SER A 118 5.73 17.81 1.43
CA SER A 118 5.66 16.38 1.78
C SER A 118 6.94 15.61 1.47
N ASP A 119 7.95 16.20 0.84
CA ASP A 119 9.06 15.47 0.22
C ASP A 119 8.54 14.29 -0.63
N ALA A 120 7.48 14.53 -1.42
CA ALA A 120 6.75 13.52 -2.17
C ALA A 120 7.64 12.67 -3.07
N ASP A 121 8.76 13.22 -3.48
CA ASP A 121 9.79 12.54 -4.25
C ASP A 121 10.26 11.24 -3.60
N VAL A 122 10.40 11.22 -2.28
CA VAL A 122 10.81 10.01 -1.53
C VAL A 122 9.73 8.94 -1.58
N ALA A 123 8.46 9.34 -1.53
CA ALA A 123 7.33 8.44 -1.63
C ALA A 123 7.23 7.83 -3.04
N TYR A 124 7.35 8.66 -4.08
CA TYR A 124 7.33 8.25 -5.48
C TYR A 124 8.49 7.33 -5.84
N ASP A 125 9.71 7.68 -5.41
CA ASP A 125 10.90 6.86 -5.63
C ASP A 125 10.79 5.49 -4.97
N THR A 126 10.25 5.43 -3.75
CA THR A 126 10.06 4.15 -3.04
C THR A 126 9.00 3.29 -3.72
N ALA A 127 7.88 3.86 -4.11
CA ALA A 127 6.82 3.12 -4.79
C ALA A 127 7.30 2.59 -6.15
N CYS A 128 8.05 3.40 -6.90
CA CYS A 128 8.66 2.99 -8.16
C CYS A 128 9.71 1.89 -7.98
N GLU A 129 10.60 2.00 -6.98
CA GLU A 129 11.61 0.98 -6.71
C GLU A 129 10.98 -0.37 -6.34
N ASN A 130 9.92 -0.36 -5.53
CA ASN A 130 9.16 -1.55 -5.18
C ASN A 130 8.46 -2.15 -6.42
N GLN A 131 7.78 -1.32 -7.20
CA GLN A 131 7.15 -1.69 -8.46
C GLN A 131 8.14 -2.36 -9.43
N VAL A 132 9.29 -1.74 -9.64
CA VAL A 132 10.32 -2.25 -10.57
C VAL A 132 10.93 -3.54 -10.04
N THR A 133 11.13 -3.66 -8.74
CA THR A 133 11.80 -4.82 -8.13
C THR A 133 10.91 -6.06 -8.14
N TYR A 134 9.76 -6.00 -7.49
CA TYR A 134 8.87 -7.16 -7.30
C TYR A 134 7.45 -6.98 -7.84
N GLY A 135 7.10 -5.79 -8.30
CA GLY A 135 5.88 -5.57 -9.06
C GLY A 135 4.84 -4.67 -8.39
N GLU A 136 4.94 -4.37 -7.10
CA GLU A 136 3.90 -3.64 -6.39
C GLU A 136 4.45 -2.62 -5.41
N GLY A 137 4.04 -1.36 -5.57
CA GLY A 137 4.36 -0.26 -4.67
C GLY A 137 3.11 0.51 -4.27
N TYR A 138 3.21 1.31 -3.20
CA TYR A 138 2.08 2.09 -2.70
C TYR A 138 2.52 3.48 -2.25
N ILE A 139 1.60 4.44 -2.42
CA ILE A 139 1.70 5.80 -1.94
C ILE A 139 0.45 6.07 -1.10
N ARG A 140 0.57 6.82 -0.01
CA ARG A 140 -0.57 7.21 0.81
C ARG A 140 -0.73 8.72 0.85
N ILE A 141 -1.97 9.17 0.97
CA ILE A 141 -2.31 10.57 1.23
C ILE A 141 -2.77 10.67 2.68
N LEU A 142 -2.24 11.63 3.41
CA LEU A 142 -2.52 11.87 4.83
C LEU A 142 -3.02 13.30 5.02
N THR A 143 -3.69 13.52 6.14
CA THR A 143 -3.92 14.85 6.70
C THR A 143 -3.15 14.94 8.02
N GLU A 144 -2.34 15.98 8.16
CA GLU A 144 -1.60 16.28 9.39
C GLU A 144 -1.92 17.70 9.83
N TYR A 145 -1.87 17.96 11.14
CA TYR A 145 -1.97 19.34 11.63
C TYR A 145 -0.73 20.13 11.23
N CYS A 146 -0.92 21.39 10.81
CA CYS A 146 0.19 22.24 10.38
C CYS A 146 1.20 22.47 11.50
N ASP A 147 0.71 22.67 12.74
CA ASP A 147 1.49 22.88 13.95
C ASP A 147 0.78 22.24 15.16
N GLU A 148 1.50 22.03 16.27
CA GLU A 148 0.98 21.43 17.49
C GLU A 148 -0.14 22.24 18.16
N ASP A 149 -0.19 23.55 17.91
CA ASP A 149 -1.17 24.50 18.45
C ASP A 149 -2.18 25.02 17.41
N SER A 150 -2.13 24.48 16.18
CA SER A 150 -3.08 24.79 15.11
C SER A 150 -4.15 23.72 14.94
N PHE A 151 -5.36 24.16 14.57
CA PHE A 151 -6.45 23.27 14.12
C PHE A 151 -6.47 23.11 12.59
N ASP A 152 -5.63 23.83 11.88
CA ASP A 152 -5.53 23.73 10.43
C ASP A 152 -4.78 22.46 10.04
N GLN A 153 -5.27 21.77 9.00
CA GLN A 153 -4.71 20.52 8.50
C GLN A 153 -4.20 20.69 7.09
N ASP A 154 -3.00 20.19 6.85
CA ASP A 154 -2.40 20.09 5.53
C ASP A 154 -2.52 18.67 4.97
N LEU A 155 -2.60 18.59 3.64
CA LEU A 155 -2.48 17.33 2.92
C LEU A 155 -1.00 16.97 2.78
N LYS A 156 -0.67 15.68 3.03
CA LYS A 156 0.67 15.18 2.92
C LYS A 156 0.71 13.89 2.10
N ILE A 157 1.70 13.77 1.23
CA ILE A 157 1.98 12.56 0.49
C ILE A 157 2.97 11.73 1.29
N GLY A 158 2.49 10.60 1.80
CA GLY A 158 3.25 9.73 2.69
C GLY A 158 3.87 8.54 1.95
N ARG A 159 5.06 8.17 2.39
CA ARG A 159 5.78 7.00 1.93
C ARG A 159 5.23 5.73 2.58
N ILE A 160 4.97 4.68 1.81
CA ILE A 160 4.79 3.33 2.33
C ILE A 160 6.07 2.54 2.03
N ARG A 161 6.89 2.33 3.05
CA ARG A 161 8.17 1.63 2.92
C ARG A 161 7.99 0.14 2.62
N ASN A 162 7.05 -0.49 3.30
CA ASN A 162 6.78 -1.92 3.21
C ASN A 162 5.45 -2.15 2.50
N SER A 163 5.48 -2.53 1.22
CA SER A 163 4.26 -2.83 0.45
C SER A 163 3.49 -4.03 1.00
N PHE A 164 4.17 -4.94 1.72
CA PHE A 164 3.51 -6.10 2.34
C PHE A 164 2.61 -5.73 3.53
N SER A 165 2.67 -4.48 4.00
CA SER A 165 1.76 -3.97 5.03
C SER A 165 0.39 -3.54 4.50
N VAL A 166 0.23 -3.41 3.18
CA VAL A 166 -1.01 -2.97 2.55
C VAL A 166 -1.80 -4.18 2.05
N TYR A 167 -3.08 -4.25 2.36
CA TYR A 167 -4.02 -5.25 1.87
C TYR A 167 -5.21 -4.54 1.25
N MET A 168 -5.26 -4.54 -0.08
CA MET A 168 -6.37 -3.97 -0.82
C MET A 168 -7.46 -5.01 -1.11
N ASP A 169 -8.60 -4.53 -1.58
CA ASP A 169 -9.69 -5.37 -2.08
C ASP A 169 -9.19 -6.23 -3.26
N PRO A 170 -9.25 -7.57 -3.20
CA PRO A 170 -8.82 -8.42 -4.31
C PRO A 170 -9.64 -8.26 -5.59
N MET A 171 -10.80 -7.61 -5.52
CA MET A 171 -11.70 -7.41 -6.67
C MET A 171 -11.41 -6.14 -7.48
N ILE A 172 -10.28 -5.47 -7.22
CA ILE A 172 -9.85 -4.27 -7.94
C ILE A 172 -9.58 -4.60 -9.40
N GLN A 173 -10.09 -3.75 -10.29
CA GLN A 173 -9.83 -3.79 -11.73
C GLN A 173 -8.98 -2.61 -12.20
N ASP A 174 -9.04 -1.49 -11.47
CA ASP A 174 -8.23 -0.31 -11.80
C ASP A 174 -6.80 -0.49 -11.30
N PRO A 175 -5.79 -0.33 -12.15
CA PRO A 175 -4.38 -0.42 -11.76
C PRO A 175 -3.99 0.47 -10.58
N CYS A 176 -4.59 1.68 -10.48
CA CYS A 176 -4.36 2.60 -9.36
C CYS A 176 -5.16 2.27 -8.09
N GLY A 177 -6.10 1.32 -8.16
CA GLY A 177 -6.97 0.94 -7.04
C GLY A 177 -8.08 1.94 -6.73
N SER A 178 -8.48 2.81 -7.68
CA SER A 178 -9.51 3.82 -7.46
C SER A 178 -10.92 3.23 -7.26
N ASP A 179 -11.15 2.01 -7.72
CA ASP A 179 -12.37 1.23 -7.59
C ASP A 179 -12.44 0.38 -6.31
N ALA A 180 -11.36 0.35 -5.52
CA ALA A 180 -11.30 -0.40 -4.28
C ALA A 180 -12.46 -0.04 -3.34
N GLN A 181 -13.10 -1.08 -2.77
CA GLN A 181 -14.16 -0.90 -1.79
C GLN A 181 -13.61 -0.84 -0.37
N TRP A 182 -12.43 -1.38 -0.14
CA TRP A 182 -11.77 -1.36 1.15
C TRP A 182 -10.25 -1.56 1.00
N CYS A 183 -9.52 -1.12 2.03
CA CYS A 183 -8.07 -1.27 2.11
C CYS A 183 -7.64 -1.32 3.57
N PHE A 184 -6.64 -2.14 3.89
CA PHE A 184 -5.94 -2.13 5.17
C PHE A 184 -4.51 -1.67 4.98
N VAL A 185 -4.02 -0.88 5.93
CA VAL A 185 -2.60 -0.60 6.11
C VAL A 185 -2.23 -1.05 7.51
N THR A 186 -1.37 -2.06 7.62
CA THR A 186 -1.00 -2.68 8.89
C THR A 186 0.35 -2.17 9.38
N GLU A 187 0.47 -2.00 10.68
CA GLU A 187 1.69 -1.61 11.37
C GLU A 187 1.85 -2.46 12.64
N ASP A 188 3.04 -2.99 12.84
CA ASP A 188 3.35 -3.74 14.05
C ASP A 188 4.13 -2.83 15.00
N ILE A 189 3.52 -2.50 16.14
CA ILE A 189 4.12 -1.67 17.20
C ILE A 189 4.45 -2.52 18.43
N THR A 190 5.40 -2.05 19.25
CA THR A 190 5.73 -2.74 20.50
C THR A 190 4.60 -2.63 21.51
N LYS A 191 4.49 -3.61 22.42
CA LYS A 191 3.45 -3.60 23.47
C LYS A 191 3.53 -2.35 24.34
N ASP A 192 4.73 -1.92 24.70
CA ASP A 192 4.96 -0.73 25.53
C ASP A 192 4.45 0.55 24.83
N GLU A 193 4.70 0.65 23.53
CA GLU A 193 4.22 1.77 22.73
C GLU A 193 2.71 1.74 22.55
N TYR A 194 2.13 0.55 22.36
CA TYR A 194 0.69 0.37 22.31
C TYR A 194 0.01 0.83 23.59
N GLU A 195 0.50 0.44 24.76
CA GLU A 195 -0.05 0.84 26.07
C GLU A 195 0.07 2.35 26.32
N ARG A 196 1.13 2.97 25.79
CA ARG A 196 1.30 4.43 25.86
C ARG A 196 0.27 5.16 25.00
N LEU A 197 0.02 4.69 23.78
CA LEU A 197 -0.91 5.32 22.83
C LEU A 197 -2.36 5.05 23.17
N TYR A 198 -2.66 3.85 23.65
CA TYR A 198 -4.03 3.38 23.92
C TYR A 198 -4.20 2.85 25.35
N PRO A 199 -4.05 3.69 26.39
CA PRO A 199 -4.05 3.24 27.80
C PRO A 199 -5.40 2.68 28.28
N LYS A 200 -6.48 2.87 27.50
CA LYS A 200 -7.82 2.35 27.80
C LYS A 200 -8.15 1.05 27.07
N SER A 201 -7.31 0.66 26.13
CA SER A 201 -7.45 -0.56 25.34
C SER A 201 -6.71 -1.71 26.01
N MET A 202 -7.29 -2.91 25.97
CA MET A 202 -6.59 -4.09 26.48
C MET A 202 -5.67 -4.65 25.39
N PRO A 203 -4.38 -4.89 25.70
CA PRO A 203 -3.52 -5.60 24.75
C PRO A 203 -4.05 -7.01 24.53
N ILE A 204 -4.09 -7.45 23.26
CA ILE A 204 -4.71 -8.72 22.83
C ILE A 204 -4.10 -9.94 23.54
N SER A 205 -2.84 -9.87 23.98
CA SER A 205 -2.20 -10.92 24.77
C SER A 205 -2.91 -11.28 26.07
N SER A 206 -3.63 -10.34 26.69
CA SER A 206 -4.46 -10.60 27.87
C SER A 206 -5.80 -11.25 27.52
N ILE A 207 -6.26 -11.13 26.29
CA ILE A 207 -7.53 -11.69 25.80
C ILE A 207 -7.38 -13.17 25.43
N GLN A 208 -6.22 -13.60 24.90
CA GLN A 208 -5.94 -15.01 24.68
C GLN A 208 -5.97 -15.84 25.96
N GLN A 209 -5.58 -15.26 27.10
CA GLN A 209 -5.68 -15.94 28.40
C GLN A 209 -7.14 -16.13 28.87
N GLN A 210 -8.11 -15.42 28.31
CA GLN A 210 -9.53 -15.54 28.65
C GLN A 210 -10.29 -16.56 27.78
N GLY A 211 -9.61 -17.31 26.91
CA GLY A 211 -10.21 -18.44 26.20
C GLY A 211 -11.18 -18.10 25.06
N VAL A 212 -11.11 -16.89 24.53
CA VAL A 212 -11.84 -16.53 23.30
C VAL A 212 -11.04 -17.05 22.09
N GLY A 213 -11.23 -18.33 21.79
CA GLY A 213 -10.55 -19.02 20.68
C GLY A 213 -11.19 -18.71 19.35
N ASP A 214 -10.98 -17.55 18.80
CA ASP A 214 -11.33 -17.22 17.42
C ASP A 214 -10.06 -17.30 16.56
N GLN A 215 -10.02 -18.24 15.61
CA GLN A 215 -8.87 -18.47 14.73
C GLN A 215 -8.52 -17.22 13.88
N ASP A 216 -9.49 -16.34 13.67
CA ASP A 216 -9.32 -15.09 12.90
C ASP A 216 -8.43 -14.03 13.58
N ILE A 217 -8.05 -14.24 14.85
CA ILE A 217 -7.22 -13.29 15.62
C ILE A 217 -5.71 -13.57 15.46
N SER A 218 -5.33 -14.76 15.00
CA SER A 218 -3.91 -15.17 14.90
C SER A 218 -3.04 -14.22 14.07
N HIS A 219 -3.61 -13.55 13.08
CA HIS A 219 -2.92 -12.60 12.20
C HIS A 219 -2.63 -11.24 12.86
N TRP A 220 -3.20 -10.98 14.03
CA TRP A 220 -3.09 -9.71 14.76
C TRP A 220 -2.11 -9.75 15.92
N LEU A 221 -1.49 -10.91 16.19
CA LEU A 221 -0.61 -11.13 17.32
C LEU A 221 0.79 -11.49 16.89
N GLY A 222 1.77 -10.70 17.37
CA GLY A 222 3.18 -11.06 17.43
C GLY A 222 3.58 -11.47 18.86
N GLU A 223 4.75 -12.08 19.03
CA GLU A 223 5.27 -12.46 20.37
C GLU A 223 5.43 -11.24 21.25
N ASP A 224 6.08 -10.15 20.74
CA ASP A 224 6.34 -8.90 21.46
C ASP A 224 5.70 -7.67 20.82
N THR A 225 4.92 -7.83 19.76
CA THR A 225 4.29 -6.75 19.01
C THR A 225 2.79 -6.90 18.98
N VAL A 226 2.11 -5.77 18.81
CA VAL A 226 0.67 -5.69 18.55
C VAL A 226 0.50 -5.10 17.16
N ARG A 227 -0.28 -5.79 16.33
CA ARG A 227 -0.63 -5.27 15.00
C ARG A 227 -1.80 -4.31 15.13
N ILE A 228 -1.58 -3.11 14.61
CA ILE A 228 -2.63 -2.13 14.40
C ILE A 228 -2.89 -2.05 12.90
N ALA A 229 -4.13 -1.91 12.51
CA ALA A 229 -4.48 -1.65 11.12
C ALA A 229 -5.31 -0.38 11.01
N GLU A 230 -4.98 0.42 10.03
CA GLU A 230 -5.86 1.44 9.48
C GLU A 230 -6.71 0.77 8.41
N TYR A 231 -8.01 0.81 8.59
CA TYR A 231 -8.99 0.22 7.69
C TYR A 231 -9.81 1.30 7.04
N PHE A 232 -9.72 1.39 5.73
CA PHE A 232 -10.54 2.25 4.90
C PHE A 232 -11.62 1.43 4.23
N TYR A 233 -12.86 1.93 4.23
CA TYR A 233 -13.95 1.28 3.53
C TYR A 233 -14.96 2.29 2.98
N CYS A 234 -15.65 1.88 1.92
CA CYS A 234 -16.66 2.69 1.26
C CYS A 234 -18.04 2.34 1.79
N GLU A 235 -18.78 3.36 2.20
CA GLU A 235 -20.21 3.29 2.47
C GLU A 235 -20.98 4.02 1.37
N TYR A 236 -22.14 3.48 1.01
CA TYR A 236 -23.03 4.09 0.01
C TYR A 236 -24.32 4.52 0.69
N GLU A 237 -24.58 5.83 0.68
CA GLU A 237 -25.78 6.43 1.21
C GLU A 237 -26.70 6.87 0.07
N LYS A 238 -27.94 6.40 0.08
CA LYS A 238 -28.94 6.83 -0.90
C LYS A 238 -29.42 8.22 -0.54
N THR A 239 -29.10 9.19 -1.39
CA THR A 239 -29.48 10.59 -1.20
C THR A 239 -30.04 11.17 -2.51
N GLU A 240 -30.56 12.39 -2.45
CA GLU A 240 -31.03 13.13 -3.60
C GLU A 240 -30.05 14.27 -3.94
N LEU A 241 -29.63 14.33 -5.19
CA LEU A 241 -28.89 15.46 -5.74
C LEU A 241 -29.92 16.46 -6.26
N LEU A 242 -29.80 17.71 -5.82
CA LEU A 242 -30.62 18.83 -6.19
C LEU A 242 -29.83 19.76 -7.11
N LEU A 243 -30.44 20.17 -8.21
CA LEU A 243 -29.90 21.22 -9.09
C LEU A 243 -30.66 22.50 -8.83
N PHE A 244 -29.96 23.57 -8.45
CA PHE A 244 -30.49 24.90 -8.24
C PHE A 244 -30.28 25.83 -9.45
N PRO A 245 -30.97 26.95 -9.54
CA PRO A 245 -30.71 27.98 -10.55
C PRO A 245 -29.23 28.42 -10.50
N GLY A 246 -28.62 28.64 -11.67
CA GLY A 246 -27.19 28.94 -11.77
C GLY A 246 -26.29 27.69 -11.87
N GLU A 247 -26.87 26.53 -12.20
CA GLU A 247 -26.18 25.24 -12.38
C GLU A 247 -25.47 24.72 -11.11
N VAL A 248 -25.83 25.22 -9.95
CA VAL A 248 -25.28 24.76 -8.66
C VAL A 248 -25.95 23.44 -8.28
N SER A 249 -25.18 22.37 -8.17
CA SER A 249 -25.65 21.07 -7.72
C SER A 249 -25.20 20.79 -6.30
N ALA A 250 -26.12 20.41 -5.41
CA ALA A 250 -25.83 20.09 -4.02
C ALA A 250 -26.65 18.89 -3.55
N PHE A 251 -26.09 18.11 -2.63
CA PHE A 251 -26.85 17.02 -1.98
C PHE A 251 -27.89 17.60 -1.04
N LYS A 252 -29.06 16.99 -0.99
CA LYS A 252 -30.21 17.45 -0.20
C LYS A 252 -29.85 17.75 1.27
N ASP A 253 -28.96 16.94 1.86
CA ASP A 253 -28.58 17.04 3.27
C ASP A 253 -27.39 17.98 3.51
N SER A 254 -26.77 18.50 2.44
CA SER A 254 -25.60 19.39 2.54
C SER A 254 -25.99 20.77 3.09
N MET A 255 -25.01 21.46 3.70
CA MET A 255 -25.16 22.85 4.16
C MET A 255 -25.51 23.80 3.00
N GLU A 256 -24.90 23.58 1.84
CA GLU A 256 -25.12 24.37 0.62
C GLU A 256 -26.59 24.29 0.16
N ALA A 257 -27.16 23.08 0.09
CA ALA A 257 -28.56 22.91 -0.27
C ALA A 257 -29.51 23.60 0.72
N LYS A 258 -29.20 23.52 2.02
CA LYS A 258 -29.98 24.19 3.08
C LYS A 258 -29.86 25.71 2.98
N GLN A 259 -28.68 26.24 2.69
CA GLN A 259 -28.49 27.68 2.48
C GLN A 259 -29.23 28.18 1.24
N MET A 260 -29.17 27.46 0.11
CA MET A 260 -29.89 27.83 -1.11
C MET A 260 -31.42 27.81 -0.90
N GLN A 261 -31.93 26.83 -0.19
CA GLN A 261 -33.35 26.76 0.17
C GLN A 261 -33.75 27.89 1.14
N ALA A 262 -32.90 28.22 2.11
CA ALA A 262 -33.12 29.36 3.01
C ALA A 262 -33.12 30.71 2.29
N MET A 263 -32.36 30.84 1.20
CA MET A 263 -32.39 31.98 0.31
C MET A 263 -33.62 32.03 -0.63
N GLY A 264 -34.50 31.01 -0.56
CA GLY A 264 -35.72 30.94 -1.36
C GLY A 264 -35.56 30.35 -2.76
N PHE A 265 -34.41 29.72 -3.05
CA PHE A 265 -34.21 29.03 -4.32
C PHE A 265 -34.82 27.62 -4.26
N GLU A 266 -35.73 27.31 -5.21
CA GLU A 266 -36.26 25.98 -5.37
C GLU A 266 -35.42 25.15 -6.36
N PRO A 267 -35.22 23.85 -6.09
CA PRO A 267 -34.45 22.99 -6.98
C PRO A 267 -35.17 22.74 -8.30
N THR A 268 -34.50 23.00 -9.42
CA THR A 268 -35.00 22.85 -10.79
C THR A 268 -35.10 21.37 -11.20
N ARG A 269 -34.14 20.55 -10.76
CA ARG A 269 -34.10 19.10 -11.02
C ARG A 269 -33.70 18.32 -9.79
N ARG A 270 -34.16 17.08 -9.69
CA ARG A 270 -33.81 16.14 -8.62
C ARG A 270 -33.41 14.80 -9.20
N ARG A 271 -32.34 14.19 -8.68
CA ARG A 271 -31.87 12.87 -9.06
C ARG A 271 -31.49 12.07 -7.81
N LYS A 272 -31.98 10.83 -7.72
CA LYS A 272 -31.50 9.89 -6.70
C LYS A 272 -30.10 9.43 -7.08
N VAL A 273 -29.20 9.45 -6.12
CA VAL A 273 -27.80 9.04 -6.28
C VAL A 273 -27.35 8.27 -5.06
N ASP A 274 -26.46 7.34 -5.27
CA ASP A 274 -25.73 6.67 -4.20
C ASP A 274 -24.47 7.50 -3.93
N ARG A 275 -24.44 8.20 -2.78
CA ARG A 275 -23.29 8.98 -2.35
C ARG A 275 -22.28 8.04 -1.72
N LYS A 276 -21.09 7.95 -2.33
CA LYS A 276 -19.95 7.22 -1.78
C LYS A 276 -19.31 8.07 -0.69
N LYS A 277 -19.16 7.49 0.51
CA LYS A 277 -18.38 8.01 1.62
C LYS A 277 -17.24 7.06 1.92
N VAL A 278 -16.09 7.58 2.25
CA VAL A 278 -14.94 6.78 2.68
C VAL A 278 -14.82 6.92 4.19
N MET A 279 -14.87 5.80 4.89
CA MET A 279 -14.70 5.74 6.34
C MET A 279 -13.30 5.23 6.65
N TRP A 280 -12.68 5.83 7.66
CA TRP A 280 -11.40 5.42 8.22
C TRP A 280 -11.57 4.92 9.64
N VAL A 281 -11.03 3.76 9.91
CA VAL A 281 -11.11 3.10 11.22
C VAL A 281 -9.72 2.58 11.58
N LYS A 282 -9.28 2.88 12.79
CA LYS A 282 -8.08 2.30 13.37
C LYS A 282 -8.46 1.20 14.34
N THR A 283 -7.85 0.03 14.20
CA THR A 283 -8.22 -1.16 14.96
C THR A 283 -7.01 -2.02 15.28
N ASN A 284 -7.12 -2.75 16.39
CA ASN A 284 -6.19 -3.82 16.76
C ASN A 284 -6.74 -5.21 16.40
N GLY A 285 -7.82 -5.29 15.60
CA GLY A 285 -8.52 -6.52 15.24
C GLY A 285 -9.55 -7.00 16.27
N TYR A 286 -9.52 -6.49 17.48
CA TYR A 286 -10.46 -6.82 18.55
C TYR A 286 -11.43 -5.68 18.85
N GLU A 287 -10.95 -4.45 18.86
CA GLU A 287 -11.73 -3.26 19.12
C GLU A 287 -11.42 -2.13 18.12
N VAL A 288 -12.36 -1.22 17.98
CA VAL A 288 -12.20 0.01 17.22
C VAL A 288 -11.55 1.05 18.14
N LEU A 289 -10.33 1.46 17.80
CA LEU A 289 -9.56 2.45 18.54
C LEU A 289 -9.99 3.86 18.18
N GLU A 290 -10.10 4.13 16.87
CA GLU A 290 -10.48 5.42 16.31
C GLU A 290 -11.39 5.20 15.09
N GLU A 291 -12.32 6.13 14.84
CA GLU A 291 -13.22 6.09 13.69
C GLU A 291 -13.52 7.51 13.22
N ASN A 292 -13.27 7.79 11.93
CA ASN A 292 -13.52 9.10 11.32
C ASN A 292 -13.99 8.92 9.86
N GLU A 293 -14.71 9.93 9.33
CA GLU A 293 -15.01 10.03 7.90
C GLU A 293 -13.82 10.69 7.20
N TRP A 294 -13.31 10.05 6.15
CA TRP A 294 -12.29 10.63 5.28
C TRP A 294 -12.91 11.69 4.38
N ALA A 295 -12.30 12.86 4.31
CA ALA A 295 -12.82 13.98 3.52
C ALA A 295 -12.75 13.75 1.99
N GLY A 296 -11.90 12.82 1.55
CA GLY A 296 -11.70 12.51 0.14
C GLY A 296 -12.74 11.55 -0.41
N ARG A 297 -12.93 11.60 -1.74
CA ARG A 297 -13.83 10.71 -2.49
C ARG A 297 -13.27 9.29 -2.67
N TRP A 298 -11.96 9.14 -2.57
CA TRP A 298 -11.22 7.91 -2.83
C TRP A 298 -10.52 7.43 -1.57
N ILE A 299 -10.28 6.13 -1.49
CA ILE A 299 -9.39 5.57 -0.48
C ILE A 299 -8.00 6.20 -0.71
N PRO A 300 -7.36 6.78 0.34
CA PRO A 300 -6.14 7.56 0.17
C PRO A 300 -4.87 6.70 0.03
N ILE A 301 -5.00 5.51 -0.55
CA ILE A 301 -3.91 4.60 -0.85
C ILE A 301 -3.90 4.37 -2.35
N VAL A 302 -2.82 4.80 -2.99
CA VAL A 302 -2.63 4.68 -4.44
C VAL A 302 -1.68 3.54 -4.71
N ARG A 303 -2.15 2.58 -5.49
CA ARG A 303 -1.39 1.42 -5.93
C ARG A 303 -0.55 1.78 -7.16
N VAL A 304 0.68 1.30 -7.20
CA VAL A 304 1.62 1.45 -8.32
C VAL A 304 2.07 0.05 -8.71
N ILE A 305 1.67 -0.42 -9.89
CA ILE A 305 1.94 -1.79 -10.35
C ILE A 305 2.96 -1.85 -11.47
N GLY A 306 3.68 -2.98 -11.52
CA GLY A 306 4.64 -3.30 -12.56
C GLY A 306 4.00 -3.93 -13.79
N ASN A 307 4.54 -5.05 -14.23
CA ASN A 307 3.96 -5.81 -15.32
C ASN A 307 2.75 -6.61 -14.83
N GLU A 308 1.59 -6.31 -15.39
CA GLU A 308 0.35 -7.01 -15.12
C GLU A 308 -0.05 -7.85 -16.32
N PHE A 309 -0.44 -9.09 -16.10
CA PHE A 309 -1.01 -9.97 -17.11
C PHE A 309 -2.00 -10.93 -16.48
N GLU A 310 -3.02 -11.27 -17.24
CA GLU A 310 -4.08 -12.18 -16.83
C GLU A 310 -3.89 -13.55 -17.51
N VAL A 311 -3.93 -14.61 -16.71
CA VAL A 311 -3.89 -15.99 -17.19
C VAL A 311 -5.01 -16.77 -16.52
N ASP A 312 -5.91 -17.34 -17.29
CA ASP A 312 -7.04 -18.14 -16.79
C ASP A 312 -7.90 -17.45 -15.72
N GLY A 313 -8.09 -16.11 -15.86
CA GLY A 313 -8.85 -15.30 -14.91
C GLY A 313 -8.11 -14.95 -13.62
N GLN A 314 -6.80 -15.25 -13.53
CA GLN A 314 -5.93 -14.81 -12.44
C GLN A 314 -4.99 -13.70 -12.90
N ILE A 315 -4.89 -12.66 -12.08
CA ILE A 315 -4.01 -11.52 -12.32
C ILE A 315 -2.65 -11.82 -11.70
N TYR A 316 -1.61 -11.73 -12.53
CA TYR A 316 -0.21 -11.87 -12.12
C TYR A 316 0.49 -10.52 -12.24
N ILE A 317 1.14 -10.12 -11.15
CA ILE A 317 1.94 -8.90 -11.10
C ILE A 317 3.39 -9.28 -10.84
N SER A 318 4.30 -8.65 -11.56
CA SER A 318 5.72 -8.90 -11.42
C SER A 318 6.57 -7.67 -11.72
N GLY A 319 7.71 -7.59 -11.03
CA GLY A 319 8.80 -6.69 -11.38
C GLY A 319 9.78 -7.32 -12.38
N ILE A 320 10.86 -6.61 -12.66
CA ILE A 320 11.91 -7.07 -13.58
C ILE A 320 12.74 -8.23 -13.00
N VAL A 321 12.82 -8.34 -11.68
CA VAL A 321 13.66 -9.35 -11.00
C VAL A 321 13.14 -10.75 -11.29
N ARG A 322 11.83 -10.97 -11.31
CA ARG A 322 11.24 -12.30 -11.55
C ARG A 322 11.74 -12.95 -12.83
N ASN A 323 11.73 -12.20 -13.91
CA ASN A 323 12.14 -12.69 -15.22
C ASN A 323 13.67 -12.79 -15.38
N ALA A 324 14.44 -12.13 -14.52
CA ALA A 324 15.89 -12.10 -14.57
C ALA A 324 16.56 -13.16 -13.67
N LYS A 325 15.79 -13.87 -12.82
CA LYS A 325 16.33 -14.85 -11.85
C LYS A 325 17.19 -15.94 -12.49
N ASP A 326 16.69 -16.55 -13.56
CA ASP A 326 17.39 -17.69 -14.16
C ASP A 326 18.68 -17.27 -14.86
N ALA A 327 18.68 -16.11 -15.52
CA ALA A 327 19.89 -15.54 -16.10
C ALA A 327 20.94 -15.23 -15.03
N GLN A 328 20.53 -14.66 -13.90
CA GLN A 328 21.41 -14.35 -12.78
C GLN A 328 21.96 -15.63 -12.12
N ARG A 329 21.12 -16.65 -11.93
CA ARG A 329 21.55 -17.96 -11.43
C ARG A 329 22.62 -18.58 -12.35
N MET A 330 22.36 -18.60 -13.66
CA MET A 330 23.29 -19.11 -14.66
C MET A 330 24.65 -18.38 -14.58
N TYR A 331 24.61 -17.05 -14.45
CA TYR A 331 25.82 -16.24 -14.29
C TYR A 331 26.61 -16.61 -13.03
N ASN A 332 25.96 -16.78 -11.90
CA ASN A 332 26.59 -17.21 -10.64
C ASN A 332 27.22 -18.61 -10.78
N TYR A 333 26.55 -19.55 -11.46
CA TYR A 333 27.11 -20.88 -11.74
C TYR A 333 28.38 -20.80 -12.57
N TRP A 334 28.40 -20.03 -13.66
CA TRP A 334 29.56 -19.91 -14.52
C TRP A 334 30.77 -19.34 -13.80
N VAL A 335 30.57 -18.22 -13.08
CA VAL A 335 31.68 -17.59 -12.34
C VAL A 335 32.19 -18.50 -11.24
N SER A 336 31.31 -19.22 -10.55
CA SER A 336 31.72 -20.17 -9.52
C SER A 336 32.52 -21.35 -10.10
N GLN A 337 32.11 -21.87 -11.25
CA GLN A 337 32.83 -22.92 -11.95
C GLN A 337 34.19 -22.46 -12.47
N GLU A 338 34.26 -21.25 -13.02
CA GLU A 338 35.52 -20.65 -13.48
C GLU A 338 36.49 -20.48 -12.31
N ALA A 339 36.04 -19.97 -11.18
CA ALA A 339 36.83 -19.85 -9.96
C ALA A 339 37.33 -21.21 -9.44
N GLU A 340 36.49 -22.24 -9.50
CA GLU A 340 36.88 -23.63 -9.15
C GLU A 340 37.97 -24.16 -10.07
N MET A 341 37.81 -23.97 -11.39
CA MET A 341 38.81 -24.41 -12.36
C MET A 341 40.17 -23.70 -12.18
N LEU A 342 40.14 -22.39 -11.91
CA LEU A 342 41.37 -21.62 -11.64
C LEU A 342 42.05 -22.06 -10.33
N ALA A 343 41.30 -22.49 -9.35
CA ALA A 343 41.84 -22.97 -8.07
C ALA A 343 42.47 -24.39 -8.19
N LEU A 344 42.07 -25.17 -9.19
CA LEU A 344 42.59 -26.52 -9.47
C LEU A 344 43.75 -26.56 -10.45
N ALA A 345 43.99 -25.47 -11.20
CA ALA A 345 45.08 -25.32 -12.12
C ALA A 345 46.38 -24.85 -11.45
#